data_6b75d9aa1fdf336f7914d6f0949f085d
#
_entry.id   6b75d9aa1fdf336f7914d6f0949f085d
#
_cell.length_a   1.000
_cell.length_b   1.000
_cell.length_c   1.000
_cell.angle_alpha   90.00
_cell.angle_beta   90.00
_cell.angle_gamma   90.00
#
_symmetry.space_group_name_H-M   'P 1'
#
loop_
_entity.id
_entity.type
_entity.pdbx_description
1 polymer ?
#
loop_
_entity_poly.entity_id
_entity_poly.type
_entity_poly.pdbx_seq_one_letter_code
_entity_poly.pdbx_strand_id
1 'polypeptide(L)'
;MTDQTPLIEIKSVVAGYVPGVNILDGVDMVLAPGELVGIIGPNGAGKSTMLKALFGLIEVREGQVTYKGDDISDLPAHELVERGIGYVPQNNNVFPSLTVEENLEMGLYLRPKKTKERMRYVLDMFPRLAERIRQRAGSLSGGERQMLAMGRALMMEPEVLLLDEPSAGLSPALQDEAFIRTKQINRTGVGVIMVEQNARRCLQICDRGYVLDQGRNAYTNTGAELLRDPKVVELYLGTLATAE
;
A
#
# COMPACT_ATOMS: atom_id res chain seq x y z
N MET A 1 -16.13 20.27 -7.34
CA MET A 1 -14.85 19.50 -7.44
C MET A 1 -13.78 20.47 -7.01
N THR A 2 -13.18 20.27 -5.85
CA THR A 2 -12.11 21.12 -5.33
C THR A 2 -10.89 20.95 -6.22
N ASP A 3 -10.41 22.07 -6.73
CA ASP A 3 -9.24 22.21 -7.64
C ASP A 3 -7.92 21.99 -6.86
N GLN A 4 -7.84 20.88 -6.11
CA GLN A 4 -6.63 20.51 -5.37
C GLN A 4 -5.79 19.58 -6.21
N THR A 5 -4.52 19.94 -6.40
CA THR A 5 -3.53 19.08 -7.06
C THR A 5 -3.52 17.71 -6.38
N PRO A 6 -3.64 16.60 -7.13
CA PRO A 6 -3.54 15.25 -6.58
C PRO A 6 -2.22 15.05 -5.83
N LEU A 7 -2.24 14.23 -4.78
CA LEU A 7 -1.02 13.84 -4.09
C LEU A 7 -0.19 12.89 -4.98
N ILE A 8 -0.86 11.90 -5.60
CA ILE A 8 -0.30 11.04 -6.66
C ILE A 8 -1.25 11.07 -7.86
N GLU A 9 -0.69 11.13 -9.05
CA GLU A 9 -1.42 10.91 -10.29
C GLU A 9 -0.63 9.96 -11.20
N ILE A 10 -1.30 8.95 -11.71
CA ILE A 10 -0.79 7.98 -12.69
C ILE A 10 -1.61 8.19 -13.95
N LYS A 11 -0.96 8.49 -15.08
CA LYS A 11 -1.58 8.74 -16.39
C LYS A 11 -1.07 7.77 -17.42
N SER A 12 -1.95 6.93 -17.93
CA SER A 12 -1.73 6.01 -19.05
C SER A 12 -0.43 5.21 -18.94
N VAL A 13 -0.12 4.73 -17.72
CA VAL A 13 1.15 4.06 -17.44
C VAL A 13 1.20 2.69 -18.08
N VAL A 14 2.28 2.46 -18.85
CA VAL A 14 2.68 1.17 -19.40
C VAL A 14 3.96 0.73 -18.70
N ALA A 15 3.97 -0.48 -18.12
CA ALA A 15 5.12 -1.01 -17.39
C ALA A 15 5.15 -2.55 -17.39
N GLY A 16 6.32 -3.13 -17.16
CA GLY A 16 6.48 -4.59 -17.05
C GLY A 16 7.93 -4.96 -16.72
N TYR A 17 8.12 -6.24 -16.33
CA TYR A 17 9.40 -6.75 -15.84
C TYR A 17 10.41 -7.08 -16.95
N VAL A 18 9.92 -7.46 -18.14
CA VAL A 18 10.75 -7.93 -19.25
C VAL A 18 10.55 -6.99 -20.44
N PRO A 19 11.62 -6.54 -21.11
CA PRO A 19 11.50 -5.71 -22.31
C PRO A 19 10.51 -6.31 -23.31
N GLY A 20 9.61 -5.45 -23.84
CA GLY A 20 8.59 -5.85 -24.82
C GLY A 20 7.36 -6.59 -24.22
N VAL A 21 7.36 -6.93 -22.93
CA VAL A 21 6.19 -7.53 -22.26
C VAL A 21 5.58 -6.54 -21.29
N ASN A 22 4.38 -6.06 -21.59
CA ASN A 22 3.64 -5.14 -20.74
C ASN A 22 2.74 -5.92 -19.79
N ILE A 23 2.81 -5.58 -18.51
CA ILE A 23 1.90 -6.05 -17.46
C ILE A 23 0.84 -4.97 -17.18
N LEU A 24 1.25 -3.70 -17.21
CA LEU A 24 0.35 -2.55 -17.22
C LEU A 24 0.27 -2.01 -18.64
N ASP A 25 -0.93 -1.66 -19.07
CA ASP A 25 -1.23 -1.25 -20.43
C ASP A 25 -2.19 -0.05 -20.43
N GLY A 26 -1.66 1.12 -20.07
CA GLY A 26 -2.40 2.38 -20.01
C GLY A 26 -3.24 2.53 -18.75
N VAL A 27 -2.65 2.27 -17.57
CA VAL A 27 -3.35 2.41 -16.27
C VAL A 27 -3.38 3.86 -15.82
N ASP A 28 -4.56 4.28 -15.32
CA ASP A 28 -4.81 5.59 -14.71
C ASP A 28 -5.18 5.45 -13.24
N MET A 29 -4.67 6.34 -12.39
CA MET A 29 -5.07 6.42 -10.97
C MET A 29 -4.79 7.80 -10.39
N VAL A 30 -5.61 8.20 -9.43
CA VAL A 30 -5.42 9.42 -8.66
C VAL A 30 -5.53 9.10 -7.17
N LEU A 31 -4.65 9.70 -6.35
CA LEU A 31 -4.74 9.75 -4.90
C LEU A 31 -4.81 11.22 -4.46
N ALA A 32 -5.89 11.60 -3.80
CA ALA A 32 -6.00 12.91 -3.16
C ALA A 32 -5.26 12.93 -1.80
N PRO A 33 -4.90 14.11 -1.25
CA PRO A 33 -4.34 14.20 0.10
C PRO A 33 -5.24 13.54 1.16
N GLY A 34 -4.67 12.64 1.95
CA GLY A 34 -5.38 11.91 3.02
C GLY A 34 -6.40 10.88 2.54
N GLU A 35 -6.51 10.63 1.23
CA GLU A 35 -7.41 9.60 0.67
C GLU A 35 -6.85 8.20 0.91
N LEU A 36 -7.73 7.21 1.09
CA LEU A 36 -7.41 5.79 1.05
C LEU A 36 -7.96 5.18 -0.24
N VAL A 37 -7.04 4.79 -1.13
CA VAL A 37 -7.35 4.14 -2.41
C VAL A 37 -7.11 2.64 -2.30
N GLY A 38 -8.10 1.85 -2.71
CA GLY A 38 -8.00 0.40 -2.82
C GLY A 38 -7.85 -0.05 -4.28
N ILE A 39 -6.91 -0.94 -4.54
CA ILE A 39 -6.71 -1.56 -5.86
C ILE A 39 -7.02 -3.04 -5.73
N ILE A 40 -8.02 -3.50 -6.44
CA ILE A 40 -8.47 -4.89 -6.47
C ILE A 40 -8.44 -5.46 -7.89
N GLY A 41 -8.63 -6.76 -8.02
CA GLY A 41 -8.66 -7.46 -9.31
C GLY A 41 -8.11 -8.88 -9.19
N PRO A 42 -8.23 -9.70 -10.23
CA PRO A 42 -7.74 -11.08 -10.23
C PRO A 42 -6.22 -11.16 -10.06
N ASN A 43 -5.73 -12.37 -9.78
CA ASN A 43 -4.29 -12.62 -9.77
C ASN A 43 -3.74 -12.41 -11.20
N GLY A 44 -2.59 -11.72 -11.28
CA GLY A 44 -2.00 -11.37 -12.58
C GLY A 44 -2.56 -10.09 -13.22
N ALA A 45 -3.55 -9.42 -12.63
CA ALA A 45 -4.13 -8.19 -13.19
C ALA A 45 -3.18 -6.97 -13.22
N GLY A 46 -1.98 -7.07 -12.63
CA GLY A 46 -1.01 -5.98 -12.61
C GLY A 46 -0.99 -5.14 -11.32
N LYS A 47 -1.76 -5.50 -10.29
CA LYS A 47 -1.90 -4.73 -9.04
C LYS A 47 -0.55 -4.39 -8.37
N SER A 48 0.24 -5.39 -8.01
CA SER A 48 1.57 -5.18 -7.39
C SER A 48 2.57 -4.54 -8.37
N THR A 49 2.40 -4.77 -9.68
CA THR A 49 3.20 -4.13 -10.72
C THR A 49 2.98 -2.63 -10.72
N MET A 50 1.73 -2.19 -10.53
CA MET A 50 1.37 -0.77 -10.45
C MET A 50 2.03 -0.10 -9.23
N LEU A 51 1.98 -0.72 -8.02
CA LEU A 51 2.68 -0.17 -6.85
C LEU A 51 4.20 -0.11 -7.07
N LYS A 52 4.78 -1.14 -7.70
CA LYS A 52 6.21 -1.19 -7.97
C LYS A 52 6.65 -0.17 -9.02
N ALA A 53 5.85 0.07 -10.07
CA ALA A 53 6.10 1.12 -11.05
C ALA A 53 6.04 2.50 -10.39
N LEU A 54 4.99 2.78 -9.58
CA LEU A 54 4.87 4.02 -8.82
C LEU A 54 6.06 4.23 -7.86
N PHE A 55 6.58 3.16 -7.26
CA PHE A 55 7.69 3.23 -6.29
C PHE A 55 9.08 3.13 -6.95
N GLY A 56 9.19 3.25 -8.28
CA GLY A 56 10.48 3.24 -8.97
C GLY A 56 11.24 1.91 -8.91
N LEU A 57 10.55 0.79 -8.71
CA LEU A 57 11.11 -0.58 -8.73
C LEU A 57 10.97 -1.25 -10.10
N ILE A 58 10.15 -0.68 -10.96
CA ILE A 58 9.93 -1.11 -12.34
C ILE A 58 9.85 0.14 -13.19
N GLU A 59 10.52 0.11 -14.34
CA GLU A 59 10.55 1.19 -15.30
C GLU A 59 9.16 1.50 -15.88
N VAL A 60 8.79 2.77 -15.88
CA VAL A 60 7.63 3.30 -16.59
C VAL A 60 8.06 3.51 -18.05
N ARG A 61 7.48 2.75 -18.98
CA ARG A 61 7.84 2.80 -20.39
C ARG A 61 7.09 3.88 -21.16
N GLU A 62 5.83 4.06 -20.81
CA GLU A 62 4.93 5.05 -21.37
C GLU A 62 4.02 5.60 -20.28
N GLY A 63 3.49 6.80 -20.51
CA GLY A 63 2.67 7.49 -19.52
C GLY A 63 3.52 8.27 -18.52
N GLN A 64 2.91 8.63 -17.40
CA GLN A 64 3.54 9.50 -16.41
C GLN A 64 3.03 9.17 -15.00
N VAL A 65 3.93 9.26 -14.01
CA VAL A 65 3.62 9.26 -12.59
C VAL A 65 4.03 10.60 -12.01
N THR A 66 3.09 11.30 -11.36
CA THR A 66 3.41 12.56 -10.68
C THR A 66 3.14 12.48 -9.18
N TYR A 67 3.94 13.20 -8.40
CA TYR A 67 3.77 13.42 -6.97
C TYR A 67 3.70 14.92 -6.70
N LYS A 68 2.57 15.40 -6.19
CA LYS A 68 2.29 16.85 -5.98
C LYS A 68 2.49 17.70 -7.25
N GLY A 69 2.27 17.10 -8.41
CA GLY A 69 2.46 17.72 -9.72
C GLY A 69 3.86 17.58 -10.31
N ASP A 70 4.87 17.16 -9.53
CA ASP A 70 6.21 16.88 -10.03
C ASP A 70 6.29 15.49 -10.65
N ASP A 71 6.94 15.36 -11.79
CA ASP A 71 7.18 14.07 -12.45
C ASP A 71 8.18 13.24 -11.64
N ILE A 72 7.78 12.01 -11.31
CA ILE A 72 8.59 11.04 -10.56
C ILE A 72 8.79 9.72 -11.32
N SER A 73 8.39 9.65 -12.58
CA SER A 73 8.36 8.40 -13.37
C SER A 73 9.69 7.68 -13.42
N ASP A 74 10.81 8.42 -13.48
CA ASP A 74 12.17 7.89 -13.61
C ASP A 74 12.96 7.92 -12.29
N LEU A 75 12.33 8.30 -11.18
CA LEU A 75 13.03 8.41 -9.90
C LEU A 75 13.22 7.04 -9.26
N PRO A 76 14.43 6.74 -8.74
CA PRO A 76 14.69 5.52 -8.02
C PRO A 76 14.03 5.54 -6.63
N ALA A 77 13.69 4.36 -6.12
CA ALA A 77 12.94 4.17 -4.87
C ALA A 77 13.51 4.97 -3.67
N HIS A 78 14.84 5.11 -3.54
CA HIS A 78 15.43 5.83 -2.41
C HIS A 78 15.09 7.33 -2.42
N GLU A 79 15.03 7.96 -3.60
CA GLU A 79 14.61 9.36 -3.73
C GLU A 79 13.12 9.54 -3.42
N LEU A 80 12.28 8.56 -3.77
CA LEU A 80 10.85 8.57 -3.45
C LEU A 80 10.62 8.45 -1.94
N VAL A 81 11.43 7.64 -1.24
CA VAL A 81 11.42 7.58 0.24
C VAL A 81 11.78 8.94 0.85
N GLU A 82 12.81 9.62 0.36
CA GLU A 82 13.21 10.95 0.84
C GLU A 82 12.12 12.00 0.63
N ARG A 83 11.33 11.87 -0.44
CA ARG A 83 10.18 12.74 -0.75
C ARG A 83 8.93 12.43 0.09
N GLY A 84 8.93 11.32 0.84
CA GLY A 84 7.83 10.96 1.74
C GLY A 84 6.88 9.90 1.18
N ILE A 85 7.33 9.07 0.24
CA ILE A 85 6.56 7.91 -0.24
C ILE A 85 7.14 6.65 0.43
N GLY A 86 6.35 6.00 1.29
CA GLY A 86 6.70 4.73 1.94
C GLY A 86 6.13 3.53 1.18
N TYR A 87 6.82 2.38 1.23
CA TYR A 87 6.37 1.14 0.62
C TYR A 87 6.53 -0.05 1.56
N VAL A 88 5.47 -0.83 1.69
CA VAL A 88 5.44 -2.09 2.45
C VAL A 88 5.17 -3.23 1.46
N PRO A 89 6.20 -4.02 1.11
CA PRO A 89 6.03 -5.15 0.20
C PRO A 89 5.30 -6.31 0.86
N GLN A 90 4.67 -7.16 0.07
CA GLN A 90 3.97 -8.37 0.52
C GLN A 90 4.89 -9.34 1.26
N ASN A 91 6.10 -9.57 0.73
CA ASN A 91 7.06 -10.54 1.23
C ASN A 91 8.40 -9.87 1.58
N ASN A 92 9.21 -10.56 2.41
CA ASN A 92 10.53 -10.08 2.82
C ASN A 92 10.51 -8.67 3.41
N ASN A 93 9.43 -8.37 4.13
CA ASN A 93 9.11 -7.02 4.60
C ASN A 93 9.77 -6.66 5.94
N VAL A 94 10.56 -7.54 6.56
CA VAL A 94 11.34 -7.30 7.77
C VAL A 94 12.74 -7.92 7.68
N PHE A 95 13.67 -7.47 8.50
CA PHE A 95 15.00 -8.07 8.69
C PHE A 95 14.93 -9.11 9.81
N PRO A 96 14.86 -10.42 9.51
CA PRO A 96 14.55 -11.45 10.51
C PRO A 96 15.62 -11.63 11.59
N SER A 97 16.87 -11.30 11.29
CA SER A 97 17.99 -11.37 12.22
C SER A 97 18.06 -10.21 13.20
N LEU A 98 17.43 -9.08 12.88
CA LEU A 98 17.38 -7.88 13.72
C LEU A 98 16.21 -7.97 14.70
N THR A 99 16.33 -7.27 15.83
CA THR A 99 15.24 -7.06 16.78
C THR A 99 14.14 -6.16 16.19
N VAL A 100 13.00 -6.05 16.88
CA VAL A 100 11.94 -5.09 16.54
C VAL A 100 12.49 -3.67 16.55
N GLU A 101 13.24 -3.29 17.60
CA GLU A 101 13.86 -1.97 17.73
C GLU A 101 14.78 -1.67 16.56
N GLU A 102 15.74 -2.55 16.27
CA GLU A 102 16.67 -2.38 15.15
C GLU A 102 15.97 -2.32 13.79
N ASN A 103 14.89 -3.10 13.56
CA ASN A 103 14.08 -3.01 12.36
C ASN A 103 13.44 -1.63 12.20
N LEU A 104 12.90 -1.07 13.29
CA LEU A 104 12.30 0.27 13.27
C LEU A 104 13.38 1.34 13.03
N GLU A 105 14.54 1.26 13.70
CA GLU A 105 15.66 2.19 13.50
C GLU A 105 16.15 2.20 12.05
N MET A 106 16.19 1.05 11.38
CA MET A 106 16.52 0.96 9.95
C MET A 106 15.56 1.79 9.09
N GLY A 107 14.31 1.96 9.51
CA GLY A 107 13.34 2.84 8.84
C GLY A 107 13.71 4.32 8.91
N LEU A 108 14.59 4.75 9.83
CA LEU A 108 15.05 6.13 10.00
C LEU A 108 16.54 6.34 9.68
N TYR A 109 17.16 5.41 8.96
CA TYR A 109 18.59 5.49 8.66
C TYR A 109 19.00 6.83 8.05
N LEU A 110 18.15 7.44 7.22
CA LEU A 110 18.40 8.74 6.60
C LEU A 110 18.20 9.94 7.57
N ARG A 111 17.46 9.77 8.68
CA ARG A 111 17.09 10.85 9.63
C ARG A 111 17.30 10.45 11.09
N PRO A 112 18.49 10.04 11.53
CA PRO A 112 18.72 9.43 12.85
C PRO A 112 18.37 10.33 14.05
N LYS A 113 18.36 11.65 13.87
CA LYS A 113 18.04 12.61 14.95
C LYS A 113 16.59 12.50 15.45
N LYS A 114 15.67 11.98 14.65
CA LYS A 114 14.26 11.84 15.00
C LYS A 114 13.89 10.46 15.59
N THR A 115 14.85 9.54 15.74
CA THR A 115 14.59 8.13 16.11
C THR A 115 13.74 7.98 17.36
N LYS A 116 14.05 8.69 18.47
CA LYS A 116 13.32 8.56 19.75
C LYS A 116 11.87 9.00 19.65
N GLU A 117 11.60 10.10 18.96
CA GLU A 117 10.26 10.64 18.78
C GLU A 117 9.41 9.69 17.90
N ARG A 118 9.97 9.30 16.75
CA ARG A 118 9.27 8.41 15.81
C ARG A 118 9.06 7.01 16.37
N MET A 119 10.04 6.49 17.09
CA MET A 119 9.91 5.22 17.79
C MET A 119 8.73 5.22 18.74
N ARG A 120 8.58 6.27 19.57
CA ARG A 120 7.43 6.40 20.48
C ARG A 120 6.12 6.40 19.68
N TYR A 121 6.00 7.24 18.65
CA TYR A 121 4.80 7.33 17.80
C TYR A 121 4.41 5.96 17.22
N VAL A 122 5.37 5.23 16.67
CA VAL A 122 5.12 3.92 16.06
C VAL A 122 4.73 2.87 17.11
N LEU A 123 5.39 2.85 18.27
CA LEU A 123 5.08 1.91 19.35
C LEU A 123 3.72 2.20 19.99
N ASP A 124 3.29 3.46 20.08
CA ASP A 124 1.95 3.85 20.52
C ASP A 124 0.88 3.34 19.52
N MET A 125 1.17 3.39 18.21
CA MET A 125 0.27 2.85 17.17
C MET A 125 0.25 1.31 17.15
N PHE A 126 1.36 0.64 17.48
CA PHE A 126 1.52 -0.81 17.49
C PHE A 126 1.98 -1.33 18.85
N PRO A 127 1.12 -1.34 19.90
CA PRO A 127 1.52 -1.69 21.27
C PRO A 127 2.15 -3.10 21.39
N ARG A 128 1.73 -4.06 20.58
CA ARG A 128 2.32 -5.41 20.55
C ARG A 128 3.80 -5.41 20.16
N LEU A 129 4.25 -4.42 19.37
CA LEU A 129 5.67 -4.27 19.05
C LEU A 129 6.45 -3.73 20.24
N ALA A 130 5.85 -2.84 21.04
CA ALA A 130 6.46 -2.31 22.27
C ALA A 130 6.74 -3.44 23.28
N GLU A 131 5.79 -4.38 23.44
CA GLU A 131 5.94 -5.54 24.32
C GLU A 131 7.09 -6.48 23.89
N ARG A 132 7.44 -6.44 22.59
CA ARG A 132 8.42 -7.33 21.95
C ARG A 132 9.65 -6.61 21.42
N ILE A 133 9.91 -5.41 21.90
CA ILE A 133 10.91 -4.47 21.35
C ILE A 133 12.28 -5.08 21.14
N ARG A 134 12.71 -5.98 22.07
CA ARG A 134 14.00 -6.69 22.01
C ARG A 134 13.95 -8.07 21.34
N GLN A 135 12.75 -8.50 20.89
CA GLN A 135 12.59 -9.79 20.25
C GLN A 135 13.07 -9.72 18.79
N ARG A 136 13.71 -10.78 18.29
CA ARG A 136 14.12 -10.87 16.88
C ARG A 136 12.90 -11.00 15.98
N ALA A 137 12.86 -10.24 14.88
CA ALA A 137 11.74 -10.20 13.96
C ALA A 137 11.42 -11.56 13.32
N GLY A 138 12.43 -12.41 13.15
CA GLY A 138 12.24 -13.77 12.63
C GLY A 138 11.38 -14.68 13.52
N SER A 139 11.28 -14.41 14.84
CA SER A 139 10.46 -15.18 15.78
C SER A 139 9.05 -14.59 16.00
N LEU A 140 8.71 -13.49 15.34
CA LEU A 140 7.37 -12.89 15.38
C LEU A 140 6.38 -13.72 14.57
N SER A 141 5.10 -13.65 14.94
CA SER A 141 4.00 -14.17 14.10
C SER A 141 3.90 -13.40 12.77
N GLY A 142 3.18 -13.95 11.79
CA GLY A 142 2.94 -13.26 10.51
C GLY A 142 2.34 -11.87 10.67
N GLY A 143 1.33 -11.73 11.52
CA GLY A 143 0.70 -10.43 11.79
C GLY A 143 1.62 -9.44 12.49
N GLU A 144 2.43 -9.89 13.47
CA GLU A 144 3.41 -9.03 14.12
C GLU A 144 4.51 -8.57 13.16
N ARG A 145 4.96 -9.45 12.25
CA ARG A 145 5.89 -9.04 11.17
C ARG A 145 5.26 -8.01 10.24
N GLN A 146 3.99 -8.17 9.91
CA GLN A 146 3.28 -7.19 9.07
C GLN A 146 3.17 -5.83 9.78
N MET A 147 2.80 -5.81 11.07
CA MET A 147 2.80 -4.59 11.88
C MET A 147 4.18 -3.92 11.95
N LEU A 148 5.24 -4.73 12.10
CA LEU A 148 6.62 -4.24 12.12
C LEU A 148 7.02 -3.61 10.78
N ALA A 149 6.63 -4.22 9.65
CA ALA A 149 6.88 -3.67 8.32
C ALA A 149 6.16 -2.33 8.11
N MET A 150 4.89 -2.24 8.52
CA MET A 150 4.12 -0.97 8.48
C MET A 150 4.75 0.07 9.42
N GLY A 151 5.10 -0.33 10.65
CA GLY A 151 5.78 0.54 11.62
C GLY A 151 7.10 1.09 11.09
N ARG A 152 7.92 0.25 10.45
CA ARG A 152 9.18 0.68 9.84
C ARG A 152 8.97 1.71 8.73
N ALA A 153 7.97 1.52 7.87
CA ALA A 153 7.65 2.49 6.83
C ALA A 153 7.19 3.84 7.41
N LEU A 154 6.47 3.82 8.54
CA LEU A 154 5.99 5.02 9.23
C LEU A 154 7.10 5.80 9.96
N MET A 155 8.25 5.20 10.21
CA MET A 155 9.37 5.89 10.84
C MET A 155 9.82 7.13 10.04
N MET A 156 9.76 7.08 8.70
CA MET A 156 10.15 8.19 7.80
C MET A 156 9.12 9.32 7.71
N GLU A 157 7.99 9.26 8.44
CA GLU A 157 6.90 10.24 8.34
C GLU A 157 6.37 10.37 6.89
N PRO A 158 5.96 9.26 6.26
CA PRO A 158 5.52 9.33 4.88
C PRO A 158 4.22 10.13 4.74
N GLU A 159 4.08 10.89 3.66
CA GLU A 159 2.82 11.50 3.25
C GLU A 159 1.97 10.52 2.44
N VAL A 160 2.62 9.56 1.76
CA VAL A 160 1.98 8.46 1.03
C VAL A 160 2.53 7.13 1.52
N LEU A 161 1.65 6.17 1.78
CA LEU A 161 2.00 4.80 2.14
C LEU A 161 1.42 3.83 1.12
N LEU A 162 2.30 3.07 0.48
CA LEU A 162 1.96 2.01 -0.46
C LEU A 162 1.99 0.67 0.25
N LEU A 163 0.87 -0.07 0.22
CA LEU A 163 0.71 -1.37 0.89
C LEU A 163 0.41 -2.45 -0.15
N ASP A 164 1.30 -3.42 -0.29
CA ASP A 164 1.16 -4.53 -1.23
C ASP A 164 0.66 -5.79 -0.48
N GLU A 165 -0.63 -6.08 -0.60
CA GLU A 165 -1.35 -7.20 0.03
C GLU A 165 -1.06 -7.35 1.55
N PRO A 166 -1.31 -6.31 2.37
CA PRO A 166 -0.95 -6.32 3.79
C PRO A 166 -1.70 -7.39 4.61
N SER A 167 -2.79 -7.96 4.10
CA SER A 167 -3.56 -9.02 4.77
C SER A 167 -3.21 -10.43 4.30
N ALA A 168 -2.35 -10.58 3.28
CA ALA A 168 -2.07 -11.87 2.66
C ALA A 168 -1.43 -12.87 3.64
N GLY A 169 -1.91 -14.11 3.63
CA GLY A 169 -1.38 -15.21 4.47
C GLY A 169 -1.65 -15.06 5.98
N LEU A 170 -2.44 -14.07 6.40
CA LEU A 170 -2.82 -13.88 7.79
C LEU A 170 -4.11 -14.63 8.13
N SER A 171 -4.26 -15.01 9.41
CA SER A 171 -5.54 -15.53 9.92
C SER A 171 -6.63 -14.43 9.85
N PRO A 172 -7.93 -14.79 9.80
CA PRO A 172 -9.01 -13.81 9.67
C PRO A 172 -8.95 -12.67 10.70
N ALA A 173 -8.67 -12.97 11.97
CA ALA A 173 -8.54 -11.95 13.01
C ALA A 173 -7.36 -10.97 12.78
N LEU A 174 -6.24 -11.49 12.26
CA LEU A 174 -5.07 -10.67 11.93
C LEU A 174 -5.27 -9.88 10.64
N GLN A 175 -6.05 -10.38 9.68
CA GLN A 175 -6.48 -9.62 8.51
C GLN A 175 -7.31 -8.41 8.95
N ASP A 176 -8.31 -8.60 9.82
CA ASP A 176 -9.11 -7.50 10.36
C ASP A 176 -8.24 -6.46 11.06
N GLU A 177 -7.26 -6.90 11.84
CA GLU A 177 -6.30 -5.99 12.48
C GLU A 177 -5.48 -5.20 11.45
N ALA A 178 -5.01 -5.83 10.37
CA ALA A 178 -4.27 -5.14 9.30
C ALA A 178 -5.13 -4.03 8.64
N PHE A 179 -6.40 -4.30 8.34
CA PHE A 179 -7.32 -3.30 7.79
C PHE A 179 -7.61 -2.17 8.79
N ILE A 180 -7.81 -2.50 10.07
CA ILE A 180 -8.01 -1.49 11.13
C ILE A 180 -6.77 -0.58 11.22
N ARG A 181 -5.56 -1.14 11.24
CA ARG A 181 -4.30 -0.38 11.30
C ARG A 181 -4.12 0.50 10.06
N THR A 182 -4.42 -0.02 8.86
CA THR A 182 -4.39 0.76 7.62
C THR A 182 -5.30 1.99 7.71
N LYS A 183 -6.55 1.81 8.19
CA LYS A 183 -7.47 2.95 8.37
C LYS A 183 -7.03 3.91 9.48
N GLN A 184 -6.40 3.41 10.55
CA GLN A 184 -5.83 4.28 11.60
C GLN A 184 -4.68 5.13 11.05
N ILE A 185 -3.77 4.55 10.27
CA ILE A 185 -2.69 5.30 9.59
C ILE A 185 -3.29 6.36 8.68
N ASN A 186 -4.25 6.01 7.85
CA ASN A 186 -4.90 6.96 6.95
C ASN A 186 -5.56 8.14 7.71
N ARG A 187 -6.19 7.87 8.86
CA ARG A 187 -6.80 8.92 9.71
C ARG A 187 -5.81 9.93 10.27
N THR A 188 -4.51 9.64 10.28
CA THR A 188 -3.47 10.61 10.66
C THR A 188 -3.14 11.60 9.53
N GLY A 189 -3.81 11.50 8.38
CA GLY A 189 -3.62 12.36 7.21
C GLY A 189 -2.69 11.75 6.14
N VAL A 190 -2.16 10.56 6.37
CA VAL A 190 -1.34 9.83 5.39
C VAL A 190 -2.24 9.33 4.26
N GLY A 191 -1.92 9.69 3.01
CA GLY A 191 -2.56 9.09 1.84
C GLY A 191 -2.14 7.62 1.71
N VAL A 192 -3.07 6.73 1.45
CA VAL A 192 -2.77 5.29 1.37
C VAL A 192 -3.21 4.74 0.02
N ILE A 193 -2.33 4.01 -0.64
CA ILE A 193 -2.67 3.13 -1.77
C ILE A 193 -2.46 1.69 -1.33
N MET A 194 -3.52 0.91 -1.31
CA MET A 194 -3.50 -0.47 -0.86
C MET A 194 -3.93 -1.41 -1.98
N VAL A 195 -3.06 -2.34 -2.36
CA VAL A 195 -3.40 -3.48 -3.21
C VAL A 195 -3.87 -4.61 -2.31
N GLU A 196 -4.97 -5.27 -2.67
CA GLU A 196 -5.51 -6.38 -1.88
C GLU A 196 -6.14 -7.47 -2.75
N GLN A 197 -6.02 -8.71 -2.25
CA GLN A 197 -6.74 -9.85 -2.77
C GLN A 197 -8.12 -9.99 -2.12
N ASN A 198 -8.25 -9.60 -0.84
CA ASN A 198 -9.53 -9.53 -0.15
C ASN A 198 -10.30 -8.26 -0.58
N ALA A 199 -10.85 -8.32 -1.80
CA ALA A 199 -11.48 -7.19 -2.46
C ALA A 199 -12.61 -6.57 -1.63
N ARG A 200 -13.47 -7.40 -1.01
CA ARG A 200 -14.59 -6.91 -0.20
C ARG A 200 -14.13 -6.09 0.99
N ARG A 201 -13.14 -6.58 1.75
CA ARG A 201 -12.59 -5.87 2.91
C ARG A 201 -11.87 -4.59 2.48
N CYS A 202 -11.12 -4.64 1.39
CA CYS A 202 -10.45 -3.47 0.82
C CYS A 202 -11.46 -2.37 0.50
N LEU A 203 -12.52 -2.69 -0.27
CA LEU A 203 -13.55 -1.73 -0.67
C LEU A 203 -14.39 -1.19 0.50
N GLN A 204 -14.51 -1.94 1.62
CA GLN A 204 -15.21 -1.48 2.82
C GLN A 204 -14.50 -0.31 3.52
N ILE A 205 -13.19 -0.20 3.40
CA ILE A 205 -12.41 0.81 4.11
C ILE A 205 -11.87 1.92 3.23
N CYS A 206 -11.79 1.71 1.91
CA CYS A 206 -11.27 2.72 0.99
C CYS A 206 -12.33 3.79 0.63
N ASP A 207 -11.85 4.98 0.31
CA ASP A 207 -12.67 6.08 -0.16
C ASP A 207 -12.97 5.90 -1.65
N ARG A 208 -11.95 5.45 -2.42
CA ARG A 208 -12.04 5.15 -3.85
C ARG A 208 -11.42 3.78 -4.12
N GLY A 209 -12.02 3.02 -5.04
CA GLY A 209 -11.51 1.74 -5.52
C GLY A 209 -11.20 1.76 -7.01
N TYR A 210 -10.16 1.06 -7.38
CA TYR A 210 -9.80 0.75 -8.76
C TYR A 210 -9.83 -0.77 -8.95
N VAL A 211 -10.58 -1.22 -9.92
CA VAL A 211 -10.57 -2.63 -10.32
C VAL A 211 -9.65 -2.74 -11.52
N LEU A 212 -8.54 -3.45 -11.37
CA LEU A 212 -7.64 -3.78 -12.47
C LEU A 212 -7.99 -5.16 -13.05
N ASP A 213 -7.99 -5.23 -14.36
CA ASP A 213 -8.10 -6.48 -15.11
C ASP A 213 -7.16 -6.43 -16.32
N GLN A 214 -6.35 -7.47 -16.52
CA GLN A 214 -5.41 -7.58 -17.63
C GLN A 214 -4.56 -6.32 -17.87
N GLY A 215 -4.07 -5.71 -16.79
CA GLY A 215 -3.21 -4.53 -16.86
C GLY A 215 -3.92 -3.21 -17.17
N ARG A 216 -5.25 -3.16 -17.12
CA ARG A 216 -6.07 -1.97 -17.42
C ARG A 216 -7.07 -1.68 -16.31
N ASN A 217 -7.57 -0.45 -16.26
CA ASN A 217 -8.70 -0.10 -15.39
C ASN A 217 -10.01 -0.69 -15.96
N ALA A 218 -10.64 -1.61 -15.22
CA ALA A 218 -11.94 -2.15 -15.58
C ALA A 218 -13.09 -1.30 -14.98
N TYR A 219 -12.96 -0.95 -13.69
CA TYR A 219 -13.93 -0.12 -12.97
C TYR A 219 -13.23 0.83 -12.03
N THR A 220 -13.82 2.01 -11.84
CA THR A 220 -13.33 3.02 -10.88
C THR A 220 -14.55 3.73 -10.28
N ASN A 221 -14.65 3.72 -8.95
CA ASN A 221 -15.69 4.45 -8.23
C ASN A 221 -15.34 4.53 -6.74
N THR A 222 -16.23 5.11 -5.92
CA THR A 222 -16.10 4.99 -4.45
C THR A 222 -16.16 3.52 -4.02
N GLY A 223 -15.48 3.17 -2.92
CA GLY A 223 -15.52 1.81 -2.40
C GLY A 223 -16.94 1.32 -2.13
N ALA A 224 -17.82 2.20 -1.63
CA ALA A 224 -19.22 1.90 -1.35
C ALA A 224 -20.05 1.60 -2.61
N GLU A 225 -19.77 2.31 -3.72
CA GLU A 225 -20.47 2.08 -4.99
C GLU A 225 -19.99 0.79 -5.67
N LEU A 226 -18.68 0.52 -5.65
CA LEU A 226 -18.14 -0.73 -6.19
C LEU A 226 -18.66 -1.98 -5.43
N LEU A 227 -18.88 -1.86 -4.11
CA LEU A 227 -19.49 -2.94 -3.32
C LEU A 227 -20.94 -3.26 -3.71
N ARG A 228 -21.64 -2.31 -4.35
CA ARG A 228 -23.03 -2.44 -4.78
C ARG A 228 -23.17 -2.70 -6.29
N ASP A 229 -22.09 -2.53 -7.05
CA ASP A 229 -22.11 -2.76 -8.49
C ASP A 229 -22.28 -4.26 -8.79
N PRO A 230 -23.37 -4.70 -9.46
CA PRO A 230 -23.62 -6.11 -9.68
C PRO A 230 -22.52 -6.81 -10.47
N LYS A 231 -21.90 -6.14 -11.45
CA LYS A 231 -20.80 -6.69 -12.25
C LYS A 231 -19.53 -6.85 -11.45
N VAL A 232 -19.19 -5.86 -10.61
CA VAL A 232 -18.02 -5.94 -9.72
C VAL A 232 -18.23 -7.05 -8.69
N VAL A 233 -19.43 -7.17 -8.12
CA VAL A 233 -19.78 -8.24 -7.18
C VAL A 233 -19.65 -9.61 -7.84
N GLU A 234 -20.22 -9.80 -9.02
CA GLU A 234 -20.20 -11.06 -9.75
C GLU A 234 -18.76 -11.48 -10.14
N LEU A 235 -17.99 -10.56 -10.72
CA LEU A 235 -16.69 -10.87 -11.32
C LEU A 235 -15.52 -10.88 -10.33
N TYR A 236 -15.56 -10.02 -9.28
CA TYR A 236 -14.37 -9.75 -8.46
C TYR A 236 -14.58 -9.93 -6.95
N LEU A 237 -15.82 -9.94 -6.45
CA LEU A 237 -16.06 -10.08 -5.00
C LEU A 237 -16.48 -11.51 -4.60
N GLY A 238 -16.72 -12.37 -5.56
CA GLY A 238 -17.30 -13.70 -5.36
C GLY A 238 -18.78 -13.60 -4.95
N THR A 239 -19.61 -14.51 -5.45
CA THR A 239 -20.96 -14.70 -4.95
C THR A 239 -20.87 -15.07 -3.47
N LEU A 240 -21.47 -14.27 -2.59
CA LEU A 240 -21.82 -14.78 -1.26
C LEU A 240 -22.63 -16.05 -1.48
N ALA A 241 -22.11 -17.20 -1.04
CA ALA A 241 -23.01 -18.27 -0.69
C ALA A 241 -24.05 -17.61 0.23
N THR A 242 -25.27 -17.49 -0.26
CA THR A 242 -26.43 -17.08 0.54
C THR A 242 -26.46 -18.02 1.73
N ALA A 243 -25.95 -17.57 2.89
CA ALA A 243 -26.25 -18.21 4.13
C ALA A 243 -27.72 -17.90 4.43
N GLU A 244 -28.57 -18.89 4.15
CA GLU A 244 -29.88 -19.04 4.78
C GLU A 244 -29.73 -19.20 6.29
#